data_36195ff01620ecf6e9ffa35ba8094bb5
#
_entry.id   36195ff01620ecf6e9ffa35ba8094bb5
#
_cell.length_a   1.000
_cell.length_b   1.000
_cell.length_c   1.000
_cell.angle_alpha   90.00
_cell.angle_beta   90.00
_cell.angle_gamma   90.00
#
_symmetry.space_group_name_H-M   'P 1'
#
loop_
_entity.id
_entity.type
_entity.pdbx_description
1 polymer ?
#
loop_
_entity_poly.entity_id
_entity_poly.type
_entity_poly.pdbx_seq_one_letter_code
_entity_poly.pdbx_strand_id
1 'polypeptide(L)'
;MITSSAQRIADYRQRGWWGDLTLHGMLRHHAANNPHLLAVADQPNRHALTGDAPLRLSFTELDHASDNLASQLLHAGITSGDAILVQLPNIAELVM
;
A
#
# COMPACT_ATOMS: atom_id res chain seq x y z
N MET A 1 -5.21 4.11 -14.99
CA MET A 1 -5.98 3.22 -15.89
C MET A 1 -7.37 3.00 -15.31
N ILE A 2 -8.42 3.23 -16.10
CA ILE A 2 -9.81 2.97 -15.68
C ILE A 2 -10.18 1.58 -16.19
N THR A 3 -10.42 0.64 -15.26
CA THR A 3 -10.73 -0.76 -15.57
C THR A 3 -12.24 -1.07 -15.59
N SER A 4 -13.07 -0.12 -15.16
CA SER A 4 -14.52 -0.26 -15.12
C SER A 4 -15.21 0.92 -15.80
N SER A 5 -16.34 0.67 -16.48
CA SER A 5 -17.13 1.73 -17.09
C SER A 5 -17.74 2.66 -16.03
N ALA A 6 -17.99 3.93 -16.40
CA ALA A 6 -18.63 4.89 -15.52
C ALA A 6 -20.01 4.39 -15.00
N GLN A 7 -20.77 3.69 -15.87
CA GLN A 7 -22.05 3.09 -15.51
C GLN A 7 -21.92 2.03 -14.41
N ARG A 8 -20.91 1.15 -14.51
CA ARG A 8 -20.66 0.12 -13.50
C ARG A 8 -20.21 0.73 -12.17
N ILE A 9 -19.37 1.76 -12.21
CA ILE A 9 -18.93 2.50 -11.00
C ILE A 9 -20.13 3.10 -10.30
N ALA A 10 -21.03 3.78 -11.04
CA ALA A 10 -22.24 4.38 -10.49
C ALA A 10 -23.18 3.35 -9.85
N ASP A 11 -23.43 2.21 -10.53
CA ASP A 11 -24.27 1.12 -10.02
C ASP A 11 -23.70 0.52 -8.72
N TYR A 12 -22.41 0.24 -8.66
CA TYR A 12 -21.77 -0.35 -7.48
C TYR A 12 -21.75 0.62 -6.28
N ARG A 13 -21.56 1.91 -6.55
CA ARG A 13 -21.68 2.94 -5.51
C ARG A 13 -23.12 3.06 -5.00
N GLN A 14 -24.10 3.08 -5.88
CA GLN A 14 -25.53 3.13 -5.51
C GLN A 14 -25.95 1.92 -4.67
N ARG A 15 -25.41 0.74 -4.95
CA ARG A 15 -25.65 -0.48 -4.16
C ARG A 15 -24.86 -0.53 -2.85
N GLY A 16 -23.98 0.43 -2.60
CA GLY A 16 -23.13 0.44 -1.41
C GLY A 16 -21.99 -0.61 -1.45
N TRP A 17 -21.73 -1.23 -2.59
CA TRP A 17 -20.65 -2.21 -2.74
C TRP A 17 -19.28 -1.53 -2.84
N TRP A 18 -19.26 -0.32 -3.40
CA TRP A 18 -18.08 0.53 -3.47
C TRP A 18 -18.30 1.81 -2.67
N GLY A 19 -17.36 2.12 -1.77
CA GLY A 19 -17.28 3.37 -1.04
C GLY A 19 -16.15 4.26 -1.55
N ASP A 20 -15.85 5.29 -0.78
CA ASP A 20 -14.75 6.23 -1.07
C ASP A 20 -13.48 5.91 -0.26
N LEU A 21 -13.53 4.88 0.60
CA LEU A 21 -12.38 4.47 1.39
C LEU A 21 -11.35 3.78 0.51
N THR A 22 -10.14 4.31 0.49
CA THR A 22 -8.98 3.74 -0.22
C THR A 22 -8.12 2.90 0.73
N LEU A 23 -7.26 2.02 0.18
CA LEU A 23 -6.27 1.28 0.97
C LEU A 23 -5.37 2.24 1.76
N HIS A 24 -4.90 3.31 1.13
CA HIS A 24 -4.12 4.35 1.81
C HIS A 24 -4.92 5.04 2.92
N GLY A 25 -6.20 5.36 2.70
CA GLY A 25 -7.08 5.91 3.73
C GLY A 25 -7.25 4.97 4.94
N MET A 26 -7.33 3.67 4.71
CA MET A 26 -7.36 2.66 5.78
C MET A 26 -6.05 2.64 6.57
N LEU A 27 -4.91 2.66 5.89
CA LEU A 27 -3.59 2.73 6.54
C LEU A 27 -3.47 3.98 7.42
N ARG A 28 -3.80 5.16 6.89
CA ARG A 28 -3.81 6.43 7.63
C ARG A 28 -4.71 6.37 8.87
N HIS A 29 -5.89 5.78 8.75
CA HIS A 29 -6.82 5.62 9.87
C HIS A 29 -6.19 4.75 10.97
N HIS A 30 -5.57 3.63 10.61
CA HIS A 30 -4.90 2.75 11.59
C HIS A 30 -3.63 3.38 12.16
N ALA A 31 -2.84 4.10 11.38
CA ALA A 31 -1.68 4.83 11.88
C ALA A 31 -2.06 5.88 12.93
N ALA A 32 -3.21 6.56 12.75
CA ALA A 32 -3.71 7.54 13.70
C ALA A 32 -4.28 6.91 14.98
N ASN A 33 -5.01 5.79 14.88
CA ASN A 33 -5.74 5.20 16.02
C ASN A 33 -4.96 4.07 16.72
N ASN A 34 -4.09 3.37 16.01
CA ASN A 34 -3.34 2.21 16.49
C ASN A 34 -1.85 2.29 16.08
N PRO A 35 -1.14 3.40 16.34
CA PRO A 35 0.17 3.71 15.77
C PRO A 35 1.22 2.63 16.01
N HIS A 36 1.20 2.00 17.19
CA HIS A 36 2.22 1.06 17.63
C HIS A 36 1.86 -0.41 17.40
N LEU A 37 0.65 -0.71 16.92
CA LEU A 37 0.29 -2.08 16.60
C LEU A 37 1.07 -2.57 15.37
N LEU A 38 1.38 -3.86 15.35
CA LEU A 38 2.03 -4.51 14.22
C LEU A 38 1.11 -4.47 12.99
N ALA A 39 1.58 -3.86 11.91
CA ALA A 39 0.86 -3.79 10.64
C ALA A 39 1.30 -4.90 9.68
N VAL A 40 2.61 -5.13 9.57
CA VAL A 40 3.18 -6.14 8.68
C VAL A 40 4.42 -6.75 9.32
N ALA A 41 4.61 -8.05 9.09
CA ALA A 41 5.82 -8.78 9.46
C ALA A 41 6.25 -9.67 8.31
N ASP A 42 7.52 -9.61 7.98
CA ASP A 42 8.12 -10.54 7.03
C ASP A 42 8.11 -11.97 7.56
N GLN A 43 8.17 -12.89 6.64
CA GLN A 43 8.43 -14.28 6.94
C GLN A 43 9.84 -14.48 7.52
N PRO A 44 10.04 -15.48 8.40
CA PRO A 44 11.33 -15.68 9.07
C PRO A 44 12.51 -15.97 8.12
N ASN A 45 12.22 -16.46 6.91
CA ASN A 45 13.22 -16.80 5.91
C ASN A 45 13.53 -15.65 4.90
N ARG A 46 13.16 -14.39 5.20
CA ARG A 46 13.47 -13.24 4.34
C ARG A 46 14.94 -13.20 3.94
N HIS A 47 15.84 -13.53 4.87
CA HIS A 47 17.28 -13.57 4.59
C HIS A 47 17.64 -14.49 3.39
N ALA A 48 16.97 -15.61 3.25
CA ALA A 48 17.18 -16.53 2.12
C ALA A 48 16.68 -15.96 0.77
N LEU A 49 15.75 -14.97 0.81
CA LEU A 49 15.17 -14.36 -0.39
C LEU A 49 15.89 -13.09 -0.82
N THR A 50 16.33 -12.27 0.13
CA THR A 50 16.88 -10.93 -0.15
C THR A 50 18.26 -10.70 0.42
N GLY A 51 18.74 -11.54 1.33
CA GLY A 51 19.97 -11.32 2.11
C GLY A 51 19.75 -10.48 3.37
N ASP A 52 18.56 -9.87 3.56
CA ASP A 52 18.28 -8.96 4.66
C ASP A 52 17.53 -9.65 5.80
N ALA A 53 17.60 -9.05 6.99
CA ALA A 53 16.82 -9.50 8.15
C ALA A 53 15.32 -9.24 7.93
N PRO A 54 14.42 -10.09 8.51
CA PRO A 54 12.99 -9.86 8.46
C PRO A 54 12.59 -8.52 9.08
N LEU A 55 11.74 -7.76 8.38
CA LEU A 55 11.16 -6.52 8.89
C LEU A 55 9.90 -6.80 9.71
N ARG A 56 9.67 -5.95 10.69
CA ARG A 56 8.41 -5.86 11.44
C ARG A 56 8.09 -4.38 11.55
N LEU A 57 6.96 -3.97 10.96
CA LEU A 57 6.56 -2.57 10.90
C LEU A 57 5.24 -2.37 11.63
N SER A 58 5.20 -1.37 12.49
CA SER A 58 3.95 -0.84 13.05
C SER A 58 3.16 -0.07 11.97
N PHE A 59 1.91 0.28 12.27
CA PHE A 59 1.11 1.09 11.34
C PHE A 59 1.75 2.45 11.05
N THR A 60 2.36 3.10 12.05
CA THR A 60 3.08 4.37 11.84
C THR A 60 4.30 4.17 10.93
N GLU A 61 5.08 3.13 11.16
CA GLU A 61 6.28 2.87 10.35
C GLU A 61 5.91 2.52 8.91
N LEU A 62 4.84 1.73 8.70
CA LEU A 62 4.34 1.42 7.36
C LEU A 62 3.82 2.66 6.63
N ASP A 63 3.09 3.53 7.32
CA ASP A 63 2.58 4.79 6.77
C ASP A 63 3.73 5.70 6.32
N HIS A 64 4.75 5.88 7.17
CA HIS A 64 5.95 6.66 6.82
C HIS A 64 6.74 6.04 5.65
N ALA A 65 6.89 4.72 5.63
CA ALA A 65 7.59 4.03 4.54
C ALA A 65 6.84 4.21 3.21
N SER A 66 5.50 4.12 3.22
CA SER A 66 4.67 4.35 2.04
C SER A 66 4.75 5.80 1.55
N ASP A 67 4.73 6.79 2.44
CA ASP A 67 4.89 8.20 2.09
C ASP A 67 6.28 8.48 1.50
N ASN A 68 7.34 7.88 2.05
CA ASN A 68 8.68 8.01 1.52
C ASN A 68 8.80 7.40 0.12
N LEU A 69 8.24 6.22 -0.10
CA LEU A 69 8.22 5.59 -1.42
C LEU A 69 7.44 6.44 -2.43
N ALA A 70 6.25 6.94 -2.06
CA ALA A 70 5.46 7.82 -2.91
C ALA A 70 6.24 9.08 -3.30
N SER A 71 6.96 9.69 -2.35
CA SER A 71 7.82 10.85 -2.60
C SER A 71 8.94 10.52 -3.59
N GLN A 72 9.60 9.37 -3.46
CA GLN A 72 10.64 8.93 -4.38
C GLN A 72 10.10 8.71 -5.80
N LEU A 73 8.92 8.10 -5.93
CA LEU A 73 8.26 7.89 -7.22
C LEU A 73 7.92 9.23 -7.89
N LEU A 74 7.40 10.20 -7.14
CA LEU A 74 7.13 11.56 -7.65
C LEU A 74 8.42 12.24 -8.13
N HIS A 75 9.52 12.15 -7.37
CA HIS A 75 10.81 12.69 -7.77
C HIS A 75 11.39 11.98 -9.01
N ALA A 76 11.08 10.71 -9.22
CA ALA A 76 11.43 9.98 -10.43
C ALA A 76 10.57 10.34 -11.65
N GLY A 77 9.56 11.21 -11.48
CA GLY A 77 8.70 11.69 -12.56
C GLY A 77 7.42 10.89 -12.76
N ILE A 78 7.11 9.95 -11.87
CA ILE A 78 5.85 9.19 -11.91
C ILE A 78 4.69 10.11 -11.51
N THR A 79 3.62 10.09 -12.29
CA THR A 79 2.46 10.95 -12.11
C THR A 79 1.16 10.14 -12.05
N SER A 80 0.06 10.80 -11.70
CA SER A 80 -1.26 10.16 -11.70
C SER A 80 -1.62 9.62 -13.08
N GLY A 81 -2.00 8.34 -13.13
CA GLY A 81 -2.35 7.63 -14.36
C GLY A 81 -1.22 6.78 -14.95
N ASP A 82 0.00 6.94 -14.48
CA ASP A 82 1.12 6.09 -14.87
C ASP A 82 0.96 4.67 -14.31
N ALA A 83 1.49 3.70 -15.03
CA ALA A 83 1.52 2.31 -14.61
C ALA A 83 2.92 1.94 -14.10
N ILE A 84 2.99 1.31 -12.95
CA ILE A 84 4.23 0.81 -12.36
C ILE A 84 4.16 -0.72 -12.36
N LEU A 85 5.21 -1.36 -12.87
CA LEU A 85 5.41 -2.79 -12.74
C LEU A 85 6.24 -3.07 -11.49
N VAL A 86 5.69 -3.86 -10.58
CA VAL A 86 6.38 -4.30 -9.36
C VAL A 86 6.73 -5.79 -9.49
N GLN A 87 8.00 -6.14 -9.26
CA GLN A 87 8.48 -7.51 -9.23
C GLN A 87 9.31 -7.71 -7.95
N LEU A 88 8.65 -8.11 -6.89
CA LEU A 88 9.25 -8.38 -5.58
C LEU A 88 8.82 -9.77 -5.08
N PRO A 89 9.66 -10.46 -4.27
CA PRO A 89 9.19 -11.59 -3.50
C PRO A 89 8.13 -11.13 -2.48
N ASN A 90 7.51 -12.08 -1.78
CA ASN A 90 6.52 -11.75 -0.74
C ASN A 90 7.20 -11.20 0.52
N ILE A 91 7.52 -9.93 0.50
CA ILE A 91 8.20 -9.18 1.56
C ILE A 91 7.42 -7.92 1.93
N ALA A 92 7.75 -7.28 3.06
CA ALA A 92 7.04 -6.12 3.58
C ALA A 92 6.93 -4.96 2.59
N GLU A 93 7.93 -4.76 1.75
CA GLU A 93 7.95 -3.70 0.73
C GLU A 93 6.86 -3.87 -0.35
N LEU A 94 6.30 -5.07 -0.51
CA LEU A 94 5.21 -5.30 -1.46
C LEU A 94 3.90 -4.61 -1.06
N VAL A 95 3.73 -4.27 0.21
CA VAL A 95 2.52 -3.63 0.74
C VAL A 95 2.69 -2.14 1.01
N MET A 96 3.83 -1.57 0.67
CA MET A 96 4.09 -0.13 0.70
C MET A 96 3.54 0.54 -0.55
#